data_c603f84c0ad98c1a3816a654f4f75d6c
#
_entry.id   c603f84c0ad98c1a3816a654f4f75d6c
#
_cell.length_a   1.000
_cell.length_b   1.000
_cell.length_c   1.000
_cell.angle_alpha   90.00
_cell.angle_beta   90.00
_cell.angle_gamma   90.00
#
_symmetry.space_group_name_H-M   'P 1'
#
loop_
_entity.id
_entity.type
_entity.pdbx_description
1 polymer ?
#
loop_
_entity_poly.entity_id
_entity_poly.type
_entity_poly.pdbx_seq_one_letter_code
_entity_poly.pdbx_strand_id
1 'polypeptide(L)'
;MTTTQGSGRRAALTRRPRPSLSNKLARGLWGAVWLLLFRPSPRIFHGWRRVLLRAFGARIASGALVYPSARIWAPWNLEMGAGSTLGDGVDCYSVDKVILGPRAVVSQRAYLCTASRDIDDPGLALVTAPIVLERRAWVTAEVFVGPGVTLEEGAVAAARSVVTRSVRAWTVVGGNPARPIGARPPVED
;
A
#
# COMPACT_ATOMS: atom_id res chain seq x y z
N MET A 1 -24.77 14.78 24.88
CA MET A 1 -23.35 14.61 24.50
C MET A 1 -23.29 14.04 23.09
N THR A 2 -23.17 14.88 22.07
CA THR A 2 -23.24 14.52 20.65
C THR A 2 -21.82 14.19 20.19
N THR A 3 -21.51 12.89 20.09
CA THR A 3 -20.21 12.41 19.59
C THR A 3 -20.17 12.63 18.09
N THR A 4 -19.51 13.68 17.64
CA THR A 4 -19.23 13.93 16.21
C THR A 4 -18.27 12.86 15.71
N GLN A 5 -18.77 11.80 15.13
CA GLN A 5 -17.99 10.80 14.39
C GLN A 5 -17.45 11.44 13.11
N GLY A 6 -16.25 11.99 13.19
CA GLY A 6 -15.51 12.43 12.03
C GLY A 6 -15.06 11.21 11.19
N SER A 7 -15.88 10.83 10.23
CA SER A 7 -15.56 9.77 9.26
C SER A 7 -14.47 10.29 8.33
N GLY A 8 -13.28 9.69 8.38
CA GLY A 8 -12.22 9.97 7.42
C GLY A 8 -12.71 9.69 5.99
N ARG A 9 -12.67 10.70 5.12
CA ARG A 9 -13.05 10.58 3.70
C ARG A 9 -12.00 9.76 2.97
N ARG A 10 -12.41 8.73 2.23
CA ARG A 10 -11.55 8.06 1.24
C ARG A 10 -11.55 8.86 -0.08
N ALA A 11 -10.50 8.72 -0.88
CA ALA A 11 -10.48 9.27 -2.23
C ALA A 11 -11.60 8.65 -3.10
N ALA A 12 -12.14 9.44 -4.04
CA ALA A 12 -13.17 8.96 -4.94
C ALA A 12 -12.63 7.83 -5.84
N LEU A 13 -13.45 6.80 -6.03
CA LEU A 13 -13.13 5.70 -6.96
C LEU A 13 -13.28 6.19 -8.40
N THR A 14 -12.28 5.89 -9.23
CA THR A 14 -12.25 6.25 -10.64
C THR A 14 -12.37 5.00 -11.50
N ARG A 15 -13.26 5.01 -12.48
CA ARG A 15 -13.35 3.92 -13.47
C ARG A 15 -12.09 3.87 -14.31
N ARG A 16 -11.52 2.68 -14.46
CA ARG A 16 -10.33 2.44 -15.29
C ARG A 16 -10.67 1.63 -16.52
N PRO A 17 -10.15 2.02 -17.70
CA PRO A 17 -10.25 1.18 -18.90
C PRO A 17 -9.50 -0.14 -18.67
N ARG A 18 -9.80 -1.14 -19.48
CA ARG A 18 -9.06 -2.41 -19.47
C ARG A 18 -7.57 -2.16 -19.72
N PRO A 19 -6.66 -2.86 -19.02
CA PRO A 19 -5.23 -2.70 -19.22
C PRO A 19 -4.82 -2.95 -20.68
N SER A 20 -4.01 -2.03 -21.23
CA SER A 20 -3.46 -2.15 -22.59
C SER A 20 -2.56 -3.38 -22.75
N LEU A 21 -2.31 -3.80 -23.98
CA LEU A 21 -1.36 -4.90 -24.27
C LEU A 21 0.04 -4.58 -23.74
N SER A 22 0.50 -3.32 -23.89
CA SER A 22 1.80 -2.87 -23.37
C SER A 22 1.87 -3.02 -21.85
N ASN A 23 0.80 -2.70 -21.12
CA ASN A 23 0.75 -2.91 -19.66
C ASN A 23 0.80 -4.40 -19.29
N LYS A 24 0.12 -5.27 -20.07
CA LYS A 24 0.16 -6.72 -19.85
C LYS A 24 1.57 -7.28 -20.07
N LEU A 25 2.25 -6.87 -21.15
CA LEU A 25 3.63 -7.27 -21.46
C LEU A 25 4.61 -6.79 -20.39
N ALA A 26 4.52 -5.51 -19.99
CA ALA A 26 5.37 -4.96 -18.91
C ALA A 26 5.20 -5.71 -17.60
N ARG A 27 3.97 -6.10 -17.23
CA ARG A 27 3.72 -6.94 -16.04
C ARG A 27 4.25 -8.35 -16.18
N GLY A 28 4.14 -8.96 -17.38
CA GLY A 28 4.73 -10.26 -17.65
C GLY A 28 6.26 -10.24 -17.47
N LEU A 29 6.92 -9.25 -18.07
CA LEU A 29 8.37 -9.05 -17.91
C LEU A 29 8.75 -8.80 -16.45
N TRP A 30 8.02 -7.92 -15.75
CA TRP A 30 8.22 -7.70 -14.32
C TRP A 30 8.04 -9.00 -13.50
N GLY A 31 7.03 -9.80 -13.83
CA GLY A 31 6.80 -11.10 -13.17
C GLY A 31 7.99 -12.05 -13.31
N ALA A 32 8.60 -12.13 -14.51
CA ALA A 32 9.80 -12.91 -14.74
C ALA A 32 11.00 -12.37 -13.92
N VAL A 33 11.24 -11.06 -13.94
CA VAL A 33 12.30 -10.42 -13.14
C VAL A 33 12.05 -10.62 -11.65
N TRP A 34 10.81 -10.49 -11.19
CA TRP A 34 10.46 -10.74 -9.79
C TRP A 34 10.78 -12.18 -9.37
N LEU A 35 10.42 -13.16 -10.20
CA LEU A 35 10.65 -14.58 -9.89
C LEU A 35 12.14 -14.96 -9.92
N LEU A 36 12.89 -14.43 -10.88
CA LEU A 36 14.27 -14.89 -11.16
C LEU A 36 15.34 -14.04 -10.44
N LEU A 37 15.09 -12.75 -10.20
CA LEU A 37 16.11 -11.83 -9.71
C LEU A 37 15.74 -11.15 -8.39
N PHE A 38 14.45 -10.89 -8.17
CA PHE A 38 13.98 -10.18 -6.99
C PHE A 38 13.77 -11.13 -5.80
N ARG A 39 12.90 -12.14 -5.98
CA ARG A 39 12.51 -13.10 -4.94
C ARG A 39 13.67 -13.95 -4.39
N PRO A 40 14.59 -14.49 -5.19
CA PRO A 40 15.68 -15.32 -4.67
C PRO A 40 16.81 -14.50 -4.03
N SER A 41 16.76 -13.16 -4.09
CA SER A 41 17.82 -12.31 -3.55
C SER A 41 17.88 -12.39 -2.01
N PRO A 42 19.08 -12.43 -1.40
CA PRO A 42 19.26 -12.42 0.06
C PRO A 42 18.51 -11.28 0.75
N ARG A 43 18.03 -11.49 1.97
CA ARG A 43 17.22 -10.49 2.71
C ARG A 43 17.93 -9.13 2.80
N ILE A 44 19.21 -9.11 3.03
CA ILE A 44 20.03 -7.90 3.18
C ILE A 44 20.17 -7.08 1.88
N PHE A 45 19.84 -7.65 0.71
CA PHE A 45 20.03 -7.01 -0.61
C PHE A 45 18.90 -6.03 -0.96
N HIS A 46 18.49 -5.19 -0.01
CA HIS A 46 17.47 -4.16 -0.26
C HIS A 46 17.90 -3.18 -1.36
N GLY A 47 19.20 -2.87 -1.47
CA GLY A 47 19.77 -2.03 -2.53
C GLY A 47 19.48 -2.58 -3.92
N TRP A 48 19.73 -3.87 -4.13
CA TRP A 48 19.45 -4.57 -5.38
C TRP A 48 17.98 -4.48 -5.77
N ARG A 49 17.07 -4.79 -4.82
CA ARG A 49 15.63 -4.74 -5.07
C ARG A 49 15.14 -3.33 -5.39
N ARG A 50 15.72 -2.28 -4.78
CA ARG A 50 15.44 -0.89 -5.17
C ARG A 50 15.86 -0.59 -6.60
N VAL A 51 17.02 -1.08 -7.04
CA VAL A 51 17.47 -0.91 -8.43
C VAL A 51 16.49 -1.56 -9.39
N LEU A 52 16.11 -2.81 -9.17
CA LEU A 52 15.14 -3.51 -10.02
C LEU A 52 13.80 -2.77 -10.07
N LEU A 53 13.25 -2.35 -8.93
CA LEU A 53 11.99 -1.60 -8.88
C LEU A 53 12.07 -0.28 -9.65
N ARG A 54 13.16 0.48 -9.51
CA ARG A 54 13.38 1.74 -10.23
C ARG A 54 13.50 1.52 -11.73
N ALA A 55 14.17 0.46 -12.17
CA ALA A 55 14.27 0.09 -13.58
C ALA A 55 12.89 -0.16 -14.22
N PHE A 56 11.89 -0.58 -13.41
CA PHE A 56 10.50 -0.74 -13.81
C PHE A 56 9.62 0.46 -13.43
N GLY A 57 10.20 1.64 -13.23
CA GLY A 57 9.47 2.90 -13.08
C GLY A 57 8.97 3.23 -11.66
N ALA A 58 9.34 2.45 -10.63
CA ALA A 58 9.03 2.81 -9.25
C ALA A 58 9.87 4.01 -8.78
N ARG A 59 9.28 4.85 -7.94
CA ARG A 59 9.98 5.97 -7.27
C ARG A 59 10.35 5.55 -5.85
N ILE A 60 11.57 5.08 -5.66
CA ILE A 60 12.02 4.54 -4.36
C ILE A 60 13.15 5.42 -3.81
N ALA A 61 12.95 6.03 -2.65
CA ALA A 61 14.00 6.81 -1.98
C ALA A 61 15.13 5.93 -1.44
N SER A 62 16.27 6.54 -1.11
CA SER A 62 17.36 5.88 -0.41
C SER A 62 16.91 5.40 0.98
N GLY A 63 17.48 4.30 1.47
CA GLY A 63 17.13 3.74 2.79
C GLY A 63 15.77 3.01 2.86
N ALA A 64 14.94 3.05 1.80
CA ALA A 64 13.71 2.25 1.78
C ALA A 64 14.03 0.75 1.76
N LEU A 65 13.27 -0.03 2.52
CA LEU A 65 13.46 -1.47 2.68
C LEU A 65 12.35 -2.23 1.96
N VAL A 66 12.71 -3.11 1.04
CA VAL A 66 11.75 -3.99 0.37
C VAL A 66 12.21 -5.42 0.58
N TYR A 67 11.34 -6.26 1.13
CA TYR A 67 11.68 -7.66 1.40
C TYR A 67 11.48 -8.54 0.16
N PRO A 68 12.23 -9.66 0.03
CA PRO A 68 12.26 -10.46 -1.19
C PRO A 68 10.93 -11.13 -1.52
N SER A 69 10.11 -11.44 -0.52
CA SER A 69 8.80 -12.06 -0.71
C SER A 69 7.65 -11.07 -0.97
N ALA A 70 7.93 -9.75 -0.92
CA ALA A 70 6.91 -8.75 -1.25
C ALA A 70 6.53 -8.87 -2.74
N ARG A 71 5.22 -8.96 -3.02
CA ARG A 71 4.67 -8.94 -4.38
C ARG A 71 4.23 -7.54 -4.74
N ILE A 72 4.76 -7.00 -5.81
CA ILE A 72 4.38 -5.69 -6.35
C ILE A 72 3.76 -5.91 -7.73
N TRP A 73 2.47 -5.56 -7.87
CA TRP A 73 1.72 -5.80 -9.11
C TRP A 73 2.24 -4.97 -10.29
N ALA A 74 2.50 -3.69 -10.06
CA ALA A 74 2.97 -2.74 -11.07
C ALA A 74 3.95 -1.76 -10.42
N PRO A 75 5.27 -1.97 -10.54
CA PRO A 75 6.28 -1.12 -9.91
C PRO A 75 6.14 0.37 -10.26
N TRP A 76 5.74 0.72 -11.48
CA TRP A 76 5.53 2.11 -11.93
C TRP A 76 4.41 2.85 -11.18
N ASN A 77 3.62 2.14 -10.39
CA ASN A 77 2.60 2.71 -9.50
C ASN A 77 3.05 2.75 -8.03
N LEU A 78 4.30 2.39 -7.72
CA LEU A 78 4.83 2.37 -6.36
C LEU A 78 5.76 3.56 -6.11
N GLU A 79 5.49 4.30 -5.03
CA GLU A 79 6.35 5.36 -4.52
C GLU A 79 6.68 5.07 -3.05
N MET A 80 7.97 5.13 -2.69
CA MET A 80 8.44 4.86 -1.34
C MET A 80 9.40 5.94 -0.87
N GLY A 81 9.06 6.61 0.23
CA GLY A 81 9.88 7.60 0.91
C GLY A 81 11.06 6.99 1.68
N ALA A 82 11.95 7.84 2.14
CA ALA A 82 13.14 7.44 2.87
C ALA A 82 12.79 6.63 4.14
N GLY A 83 13.48 5.50 4.35
CA GLY A 83 13.27 4.63 5.51
C GLY A 83 11.92 3.91 5.55
N SER A 84 11.10 4.00 4.49
CA SER A 84 9.85 3.23 4.42
C SER A 84 10.10 1.75 4.18
N THR A 85 9.15 0.91 4.55
CA THR A 85 9.32 -0.55 4.51
C THR A 85 8.12 -1.26 3.89
N LEU A 86 8.39 -2.17 2.93
CA LEU A 86 7.48 -3.24 2.52
C LEU A 86 8.01 -4.57 3.04
N GLY A 87 7.33 -5.13 4.04
CA GLY A 87 7.70 -6.34 4.75
C GLY A 87 7.50 -7.64 3.97
N ASP A 88 7.86 -8.75 4.61
CA ASP A 88 7.74 -10.09 4.02
C ASP A 88 6.29 -10.44 3.65
N GLY A 89 6.11 -10.97 2.45
CA GLY A 89 4.81 -11.44 1.98
C GLY A 89 3.75 -10.37 1.81
N VAL A 90 4.13 -9.08 1.84
CA VAL A 90 3.20 -7.99 1.52
C VAL A 90 2.72 -8.17 0.08
N ASP A 91 1.41 -8.12 -0.12
CA ASP A 91 0.80 -8.03 -1.45
C ASP A 91 0.43 -6.57 -1.75
N CYS A 92 1.23 -5.94 -2.62
CA CYS A 92 1.02 -4.58 -3.09
C CYS A 92 0.32 -4.63 -4.45
N TYR A 93 -1.03 -4.77 -4.43
CA TYR A 93 -1.87 -4.79 -5.61
C TYR A 93 -2.07 -3.36 -6.15
N SER A 94 -0.99 -2.84 -6.71
CA SER A 94 -0.84 -1.46 -7.19
C SER A 94 -1.40 -1.25 -8.60
N VAL A 95 -2.69 -1.52 -8.80
CA VAL A 95 -3.40 -1.15 -10.05
C VAL A 95 -3.45 0.36 -10.20
N ASP A 96 -3.60 1.08 -9.10
CA ASP A 96 -3.41 2.53 -8.98
C ASP A 96 -2.19 2.81 -8.06
N LYS A 97 -1.91 4.09 -7.81
CA LYS A 97 -0.77 4.51 -6.99
C LYS A 97 -0.84 3.96 -5.56
N VAL A 98 0.30 3.46 -5.09
CA VAL A 98 0.59 3.19 -3.69
C VAL A 98 1.75 4.08 -3.27
N ILE A 99 1.53 4.95 -2.32
CA ILE A 99 2.49 5.95 -1.86
C ILE A 99 2.79 5.70 -0.39
N LEU A 100 4.04 5.39 -0.07
CA LEU A 100 4.54 5.29 1.29
C LEU A 100 5.40 6.52 1.59
N GLY A 101 4.95 7.33 2.53
CA GLY A 101 5.72 8.46 3.07
C GLY A 101 6.99 8.01 3.80
N PRO A 102 7.84 8.96 4.21
CA PRO A 102 9.05 8.65 4.96
C PRO A 102 8.77 7.84 6.23
N ARG A 103 9.56 6.80 6.48
CA ARG A 103 9.42 5.91 7.65
C ARG A 103 8.05 5.22 7.78
N ALA A 104 7.21 5.21 6.74
CA ALA A 104 5.99 4.42 6.72
C ALA A 104 6.32 2.93 6.65
N VAL A 105 5.58 2.12 7.40
CA VAL A 105 5.85 0.68 7.52
C VAL A 105 4.63 -0.13 7.11
N VAL A 106 4.83 -1.08 6.22
CA VAL A 106 3.87 -2.14 5.90
C VAL A 106 4.46 -3.46 6.35
N SER A 107 3.88 -4.03 7.38
CA SER A 107 4.34 -5.27 7.99
C SER A 107 3.94 -6.51 7.18
N GLN A 108 4.41 -7.66 7.62
CA GLN A 108 4.29 -8.93 6.90
C GLN A 108 2.85 -9.30 6.56
N ARG A 109 2.69 -9.82 5.35
CA ARG A 109 1.43 -10.33 4.79
C ARG A 109 0.27 -9.32 4.74
N ALA A 110 0.54 -8.04 4.91
CA ALA A 110 -0.47 -7.02 4.68
C ALA A 110 -0.83 -6.95 3.19
N TYR A 111 -2.07 -6.60 2.88
CA TYR A 111 -2.58 -6.47 1.53
C TYR A 111 -3.00 -5.02 1.25
N LEU A 112 -2.29 -4.36 0.34
CA LEU A 112 -2.63 -3.02 -0.14
C LEU A 112 -3.37 -3.14 -1.47
N CYS A 113 -4.69 -2.96 -1.46
CA CYS A 113 -5.56 -3.18 -2.60
C CYS A 113 -6.08 -1.86 -3.16
N THR A 114 -5.51 -1.36 -4.25
CA THR A 114 -5.93 -0.09 -4.88
C THR A 114 -7.10 -0.24 -5.84
N ALA A 115 -7.66 -1.44 -6.01
CA ALA A 115 -8.71 -1.72 -6.99
C ALA A 115 -9.91 -2.44 -6.38
N SER A 116 -11.07 -2.20 -6.98
CA SER A 116 -12.32 -2.89 -6.67
C SER A 116 -13.17 -2.99 -7.93
N ARG A 117 -14.41 -3.47 -7.80
CA ARG A 117 -15.41 -3.47 -8.85
C ARG A 117 -16.56 -2.55 -8.46
N ASP A 118 -17.12 -1.87 -9.44
CA ASP A 118 -18.35 -1.10 -9.27
C ASP A 118 -19.52 -2.10 -9.24
N ILE A 119 -20.09 -2.27 -8.05
CA ILE A 119 -21.19 -3.23 -7.82
C ILE A 119 -22.52 -2.76 -8.41
N ASP A 120 -22.65 -1.48 -8.70
CA ASP A 120 -23.84 -0.89 -9.33
C ASP A 120 -23.77 -0.97 -10.86
N ASP A 121 -22.62 -1.35 -11.41
CA ASP A 121 -22.43 -1.58 -12.84
C ASP A 121 -22.65 -3.07 -13.19
N PRO A 122 -23.66 -3.42 -14.05
CA PRO A 122 -23.87 -4.81 -14.46
C PRO A 122 -22.64 -5.49 -15.06
N GLY A 123 -21.74 -4.73 -15.66
CA GLY A 123 -20.47 -5.20 -16.21
C GLY A 123 -19.33 -5.30 -15.17
N LEU A 124 -19.59 -4.98 -13.90
CA LEU A 124 -18.60 -4.93 -12.81
C LEU A 124 -17.34 -4.17 -13.23
N ALA A 125 -17.52 -2.94 -13.71
CA ALA A 125 -16.42 -2.10 -14.18
C ALA A 125 -15.31 -2.00 -13.11
N LEU A 126 -14.07 -2.02 -13.56
CA LEU A 126 -12.91 -1.85 -12.68
C LEU A 126 -12.88 -0.40 -12.16
N VAL A 127 -12.83 -0.24 -10.85
CA VAL A 127 -12.66 1.04 -10.17
C VAL A 127 -11.40 1.03 -9.33
N THR A 128 -10.69 2.14 -9.30
CA THR A 128 -9.43 2.27 -8.56
C THR A 128 -9.37 3.59 -7.80
N ALA A 129 -8.58 3.61 -6.75
CA ALA A 129 -8.15 4.83 -6.10
C ALA A 129 -6.81 4.59 -5.40
N PRO A 130 -5.95 5.62 -5.28
CA PRO A 130 -4.64 5.48 -4.65
C PRO A 130 -4.75 5.15 -3.16
N ILE A 131 -3.74 4.44 -2.64
CA ILE A 131 -3.50 4.27 -1.21
C ILE A 131 -2.32 5.16 -0.84
N VAL A 132 -2.49 5.93 0.25
CA VAL A 132 -1.45 6.81 0.78
C VAL A 132 -1.18 6.44 2.24
N LEU A 133 0.04 6.12 2.55
CA LEU A 133 0.54 5.97 3.91
C LEU A 133 1.47 7.15 4.16
N GLU A 134 1.06 8.11 4.98
CA GLU A 134 1.86 9.27 5.27
C GLU A 134 3.06 8.93 6.16
N ARG A 135 3.85 9.93 6.51
CA ARG A 135 5.04 9.77 7.35
C ARG A 135 4.73 8.96 8.61
N ARG A 136 5.57 7.94 8.93
CA ARG A 136 5.43 7.08 10.12
C ARG A 136 4.09 6.33 10.26
N ALA A 137 3.23 6.34 9.25
CA ALA A 137 2.05 5.49 9.25
C ALA A 137 2.46 4.01 9.29
N TRP A 138 1.71 3.21 10.03
CA TRP A 138 2.03 1.81 10.22
C TRP A 138 0.83 0.90 9.94
N VAL A 139 0.96 0.13 8.89
CA VAL A 139 0.09 -1.00 8.57
C VAL A 139 0.73 -2.25 9.18
N THR A 140 0.12 -2.81 10.22
CA THR A 140 0.69 -3.97 10.93
C THR A 140 0.41 -5.28 10.17
N ALA A 141 0.68 -6.42 10.80
CA ALA A 141 0.61 -7.73 10.13
C ALA A 141 -0.81 -8.07 9.64
N GLU A 142 -0.89 -8.62 8.42
CA GLU A 142 -2.12 -9.19 7.83
C GLU A 142 -3.28 -8.18 7.71
N VAL A 143 -3.01 -6.89 7.70
CA VAL A 143 -4.01 -5.84 7.51
C VAL A 143 -4.39 -5.76 6.03
N PHE A 144 -5.70 -5.66 5.77
CA PHE A 144 -6.21 -5.26 4.46
C PHE A 144 -6.43 -3.74 4.42
N VAL A 145 -5.88 -3.07 3.39
CA VAL A 145 -6.13 -1.65 3.11
C VAL A 145 -6.83 -1.53 1.77
N GLY A 146 -8.05 -0.99 1.77
CA GLY A 146 -8.87 -0.83 0.57
C GLY A 146 -8.53 0.42 -0.25
N PRO A 147 -9.09 0.52 -1.47
CA PRO A 147 -8.81 1.61 -2.39
C PRO A 147 -9.27 2.96 -1.83
N GLY A 148 -8.48 4.00 -2.09
CA GLY A 148 -8.77 5.37 -1.68
C GLY A 148 -8.49 5.70 -0.22
N VAL A 149 -7.88 4.77 0.52
CA VAL A 149 -7.55 4.96 1.93
C VAL A 149 -6.25 5.74 2.09
N THR A 150 -6.30 6.75 2.94
CA THR A 150 -5.11 7.44 3.48
C THR A 150 -4.96 7.09 4.96
N LEU A 151 -3.80 6.58 5.35
CA LEU A 151 -3.37 6.58 6.74
C LEU A 151 -2.51 7.84 6.93
N GLU A 152 -3.04 8.83 7.66
CA GLU A 152 -2.34 10.08 7.93
C GLU A 152 -1.14 9.85 8.85
N GLU A 153 -0.33 10.88 9.08
CA GLU A 153 0.92 10.79 9.84
C GLU A 153 0.78 10.04 11.15
N GLY A 154 1.66 9.07 11.37
CA GLY A 154 1.68 8.28 12.60
C GLY A 154 0.47 7.38 12.84
N ALA A 155 -0.51 7.34 11.94
CA ALA A 155 -1.67 6.45 12.07
C ALA A 155 -1.26 4.98 12.06
N VAL A 156 -1.98 4.14 12.82
CA VAL A 156 -1.69 2.71 12.93
C VAL A 156 -2.94 1.89 12.63
N ALA A 157 -2.81 0.92 11.75
CA ALA A 157 -3.80 -0.13 11.54
C ALA A 157 -3.35 -1.39 12.30
N ALA A 158 -4.11 -1.80 13.31
CA ALA A 158 -3.82 -2.97 14.15
C ALA A 158 -3.93 -4.28 13.34
N ALA A 159 -3.22 -5.32 13.77
CA ALA A 159 -3.12 -6.58 13.05
C ALA A 159 -4.49 -7.17 12.66
N ARG A 160 -4.56 -7.72 11.44
CA ARG A 160 -5.75 -8.35 10.86
C ARG A 160 -6.97 -7.43 10.70
N SER A 161 -6.78 -6.13 10.74
CA SER A 161 -7.89 -5.20 10.51
C SER A 161 -8.19 -5.01 9.02
N VAL A 162 -9.44 -4.63 8.73
CA VAL A 162 -9.93 -4.31 7.39
C VAL A 162 -10.21 -2.81 7.32
N VAL A 163 -9.25 -2.08 6.75
CA VAL A 163 -9.27 -0.62 6.67
C VAL A 163 -9.88 -0.19 5.34
N THR A 164 -11.12 0.30 5.39
CA THR A 164 -11.88 0.76 4.22
C THR A 164 -12.16 2.26 4.23
N ARG A 165 -11.69 2.98 5.25
CA ARG A 165 -11.82 4.43 5.40
C ARG A 165 -10.48 5.01 5.83
N SER A 166 -10.21 6.26 5.46
CA SER A 166 -8.98 6.95 5.87
C SER A 166 -8.90 7.10 7.39
N VAL A 167 -7.70 7.01 7.90
CA VAL A 167 -7.38 7.04 9.33
C VAL A 167 -6.67 8.35 9.63
N ARG A 168 -7.16 9.09 10.63
CA ARG A 168 -6.57 10.36 11.05
C ARG A 168 -5.19 10.16 11.66
N ALA A 169 -4.39 11.22 11.62
CA ALA A 169 -3.07 11.23 12.23
C ALA A 169 -3.10 10.73 13.69
N TRP A 170 -2.09 9.97 14.04
CA TRP A 170 -1.85 9.46 15.39
C TRP A 170 -2.98 8.59 15.98
N THR A 171 -3.92 8.14 15.15
CA THR A 171 -5.03 7.28 15.56
C THR A 171 -4.67 5.82 15.33
N VAL A 172 -5.01 4.95 16.28
CA VAL A 172 -4.93 3.50 16.15
C VAL A 172 -6.32 2.96 15.82
N VAL A 173 -6.43 2.22 14.70
CA VAL A 173 -7.67 1.55 14.29
C VAL A 173 -7.51 0.05 14.31
N GLY A 174 -8.61 -0.68 14.55
CA GLY A 174 -8.62 -2.15 14.54
C GLY A 174 -9.98 -2.73 14.23
N GLY A 175 -10.02 -4.02 13.89
CA GLY A 175 -11.27 -4.77 13.62
C GLY A 175 -11.68 -4.82 12.14
N ASN A 176 -12.83 -5.45 11.88
CA ASN A 176 -13.45 -5.58 10.55
C ASN A 176 -14.94 -5.21 10.62
N PRO A 177 -15.37 -4.06 10.04
CA PRO A 177 -14.51 -3.00 9.52
C PRO A 177 -13.72 -2.27 10.63
N ALA A 178 -12.53 -1.75 10.29
CA ALA A 178 -11.68 -1.07 11.26
C ALA A 178 -12.35 0.17 11.87
N ARG A 179 -12.20 0.32 13.19
CA ARG A 179 -12.69 1.47 13.98
C ARG A 179 -11.58 1.99 14.88
N PRO A 180 -11.62 3.25 15.30
CA PRO A 180 -10.71 3.78 16.30
C PRO A 180 -10.78 2.94 17.58
N ILE A 181 -9.61 2.50 18.06
CA ILE A 181 -9.45 1.72 19.30
C ILE A 181 -8.47 2.37 20.28
N GLY A 182 -7.80 3.42 19.85
CA GLY A 182 -6.82 4.15 20.67
C GLY A 182 -6.13 5.27 19.89
N ALA A 183 -5.17 5.86 20.55
CA ALA A 183 -4.28 6.88 19.99
C ALA A 183 -2.82 6.50 20.22
N ARG A 184 -1.95 6.92 19.32
CA ARG A 184 -0.50 6.84 19.43
C ARG A 184 0.02 8.23 19.78
N PRO A 185 0.88 8.39 20.79
CA PRO A 185 1.48 9.70 21.06
C PRO A 185 2.32 10.15 19.84
N PRO A 186 2.25 11.43 19.47
CA PRO A 186 3.13 11.99 18.44
C PRO A 186 4.60 11.75 18.79
N VAL A 187 5.41 11.47 17.79
CA VAL A 187 6.84 11.23 17.94
C VAL A 187 7.57 12.36 17.24
N GLU A 188 8.33 13.15 17.98
CA GLU A 188 9.24 14.16 17.46
C GLU A 188 10.43 13.48 16.77
N ASP A 189 11.05 14.15 15.78
CA ASP A 189 12.24 13.65 15.03
C ASP A 189 13.53 13.81 15.80
#